data_9f4dd7f8982beae70b0e976da1be15fb
#
_entry.id   9f4dd7f8982beae70b0e976da1be15fb
#
_cell.length_a   1.000
_cell.length_b   1.000
_cell.length_c   1.000
_cell.angle_alpha   90.00
_cell.angle_beta   90.00
_cell.angle_gamma   90.00
#
_symmetry.space_group_name_H-M   'P 1'
#
loop_
_entity.id
_entity.type
_entity.pdbx_description
1 polymer ?
#
loop_
_entity_poly.entity_id
_entity_poly.type
_entity_poly.pdbx_seq_one_letter_code
_entity_poly.pdbx_strand_id
1 'polypeptide(L)'
;NQPEGIGNPPSIQWGKDHEDEARDAYEDATGELVDLVGFIPHPTIEFFGASPDGLVGEDGLLEIKCPYSTNVHLQRVAARVVPEEYKPQMLVQLLCTGRKWVDFVSYDPRLSGAWSPAKLFIARYEPTQDELNTALEQCETFLAEVKTRFDALARAVIKEKAPQPNFARTRPGAPNEAWVKAYAQ
;
A
#
# COMPACT_ATOMS: atom_id res chain seq x y z
N ASN A 1 9.14 -14.58 -24.56
CA ASN A 1 8.22 -13.48 -24.85
C ASN A 1 7.63 -12.99 -23.53
N GLN A 2 8.20 -11.94 -22.97
CA GLN A 2 7.49 -11.17 -21.93
C GLN A 2 6.33 -10.44 -22.64
N PRO A 3 5.12 -10.43 -22.08
CA PRO A 3 4.07 -9.59 -22.62
C PRO A 3 4.54 -8.14 -22.58
N GLU A 4 4.42 -7.43 -23.71
CA GLU A 4 4.65 -5.98 -23.74
C GLU A 4 3.84 -5.36 -22.62
N GLY A 5 4.53 -4.66 -21.70
CA GLY A 5 3.90 -4.11 -20.52
C GLY A 5 2.75 -3.20 -20.94
N ILE A 6 1.57 -3.48 -20.44
CA ILE A 6 0.45 -2.55 -20.49
C ILE A 6 0.95 -1.30 -19.78
N GLY A 7 1.20 -0.23 -20.55
CA GLY A 7 1.66 1.05 -19.99
C GLY A 7 0.71 1.49 -18.88
N ASN A 8 1.24 2.18 -17.87
CA ASN A 8 0.39 2.71 -16.79
C ASN A 8 -0.76 3.55 -17.38
N PRO A 9 -1.99 3.40 -16.91
CA PRO A 9 -3.06 4.31 -17.25
C PRO A 9 -2.62 5.77 -17.07
N PRO A 10 -3.05 6.70 -17.93
CA PRO A 10 -2.65 8.13 -17.83
C PRO A 10 -2.85 8.73 -16.45
N SER A 11 -3.88 8.30 -15.71
CA SER A 11 -4.14 8.75 -14.34
C SER A 11 -3.08 8.30 -13.32
N ILE A 12 -2.52 7.10 -13.49
CA ILE A 12 -1.45 6.58 -12.61
C ILE A 12 -0.14 7.31 -12.93
N GLN A 13 0.15 7.51 -14.22
CA GLN A 13 1.35 8.24 -14.63
C GLN A 13 1.29 9.70 -14.14
N TRP A 14 0.15 10.36 -14.32
CA TRP A 14 -0.08 11.70 -13.80
C TRP A 14 0.20 11.82 -12.29
N GLY A 15 -0.31 10.88 -11.47
CA GLY A 15 -0.07 10.85 -10.03
C GLY A 15 1.43 10.83 -9.72
N LYS A 16 2.16 9.93 -10.37
CA LYS A 16 3.62 9.79 -10.19
C LYS A 16 4.40 11.03 -10.64
N ASP A 17 3.99 11.66 -11.74
CA ASP A 17 4.71 12.81 -12.32
C ASP A 17 4.59 14.07 -11.44
N HIS A 18 3.58 14.14 -10.56
CA HIS A 18 3.32 15.31 -9.71
C HIS A 18 3.47 15.07 -8.21
N GLU A 19 3.88 13.87 -7.79
CA GLU A 19 4.04 13.53 -6.38
C GLU A 19 5.16 14.32 -5.72
N ASP A 20 6.31 14.46 -6.40
CA ASP A 20 7.44 15.26 -5.89
C ASP A 20 7.07 16.74 -5.76
N GLU A 21 6.41 17.33 -6.77
CA GLU A 21 5.92 18.72 -6.71
C GLU A 21 4.90 18.94 -5.59
N ALA A 22 4.04 17.95 -5.33
CA ALA A 22 3.08 18.00 -4.24
C ALA A 22 3.76 17.93 -2.86
N ARG A 23 4.85 17.17 -2.74
CA ARG A 23 5.65 17.08 -1.51
C ARG A 23 6.35 18.40 -1.23
N ASP A 24 7.01 18.97 -2.24
CA ASP A 24 7.65 20.28 -2.12
C ASP A 24 6.63 21.35 -1.68
N ALA A 25 5.44 21.34 -2.29
CA ALA A 25 4.36 22.25 -1.91
C ALA A 25 3.85 22.05 -0.47
N TYR A 26 3.84 20.80 0.01
CA TYR A 26 3.51 20.49 1.40
C TYR A 26 4.59 21.02 2.36
N GLU A 27 5.87 20.78 2.07
CA GLU A 27 6.99 21.28 2.87
C GLU A 27 7.00 22.82 2.93
N ASP A 28 6.79 23.48 1.80
CA ASP A 28 6.71 24.94 1.71
C ASP A 28 5.53 25.51 2.55
N ALA A 29 4.40 24.83 2.54
CA ALA A 29 3.20 25.28 3.24
C ALA A 29 3.23 25.02 4.75
N THR A 30 3.88 23.96 5.19
CA THR A 30 3.89 23.53 6.60
C THR A 30 5.18 23.86 7.33
N GLY A 31 6.30 23.98 6.61
CA GLY A 31 7.64 24.10 7.18
C GLY A 31 8.19 22.77 7.72
N GLU A 32 7.46 21.67 7.57
CA GLU A 32 7.89 20.34 7.94
C GLU A 32 8.70 19.71 6.81
N LEU A 33 9.75 18.96 7.13
CA LEU A 33 10.51 18.17 6.17
C LEU A 33 9.93 16.76 6.07
N VAL A 34 9.94 16.20 4.87
CA VAL A 34 9.43 14.87 4.58
C VAL A 34 10.58 13.91 4.29
N ASP A 35 10.75 12.93 5.15
CA ASP A 35 11.70 11.83 4.92
C ASP A 35 11.07 10.77 4.01
N LEU A 36 11.70 10.52 2.86
CA LEU A 36 11.26 9.49 1.94
C LEU A 36 11.59 8.10 2.48
N VAL A 37 10.60 7.20 2.38
CA VAL A 37 10.76 5.81 2.79
C VAL A 37 10.21 4.87 1.73
N GLY A 38 10.69 3.64 1.76
CA GLY A 38 10.15 2.56 0.93
C GLY A 38 9.05 1.78 1.66
N PHE A 39 8.95 0.51 1.31
CA PHE A 39 8.03 -0.41 1.97
C PHE A 39 8.44 -0.67 3.43
N ILE A 40 7.52 -0.48 4.35
CA ILE A 40 7.68 -0.71 5.79
C ILE A 40 6.87 -1.95 6.17
N PRO A 41 7.50 -3.07 6.54
CA PRO A 41 6.79 -4.24 7.02
C PRO A 41 6.22 -3.98 8.43
N HIS A 42 5.08 -4.60 8.74
CA HIS A 42 4.57 -4.60 10.11
C HIS A 42 5.53 -5.35 11.04
N PRO A 43 5.80 -4.84 12.25
CA PRO A 43 6.86 -5.39 13.11
C PRO A 43 6.62 -6.83 13.59
N THR A 44 5.39 -7.31 13.62
CA THR A 44 5.04 -8.63 14.16
C THR A 44 4.14 -9.48 13.27
N ILE A 45 3.49 -8.89 12.25
CA ILE A 45 2.57 -9.62 11.36
C ILE A 45 3.24 -9.84 10.01
N GLU A 46 3.47 -11.11 9.67
CA GLU A 46 4.04 -11.48 8.37
C GLU A 46 3.09 -11.13 7.21
N PHE A 47 3.67 -10.81 6.05
CA PHE A 47 2.94 -10.43 4.82
C PHE A 47 2.07 -9.19 4.97
N PHE A 48 2.31 -8.39 5.99
CA PHE A 48 1.63 -7.13 6.24
C PHE A 48 2.63 -5.98 6.22
N GLY A 49 2.33 -4.93 5.47
CA GLY A 49 3.20 -3.77 5.33
C GLY A 49 2.54 -2.66 4.53
N ALA A 50 3.16 -1.50 4.54
CA ALA A 50 2.69 -0.30 3.86
C ALA A 50 3.84 0.50 3.24
N SER A 51 3.52 1.36 2.27
CA SER A 51 4.44 2.34 1.71
C SER A 51 3.78 3.71 1.81
N PRO A 52 4.01 4.46 2.89
CA PRO A 52 3.59 5.86 2.95
C PRO A 52 4.42 6.70 1.97
N ASP A 53 3.86 7.81 1.51
CA ASP A 53 4.55 8.71 0.59
C ASP A 53 5.64 9.54 1.31
N GLY A 54 5.65 9.53 2.65
CA GLY A 54 6.71 10.08 3.46
C GLY A 54 6.47 9.99 4.95
N LEU A 55 7.53 10.26 5.73
CA LEU A 55 7.49 10.43 7.19
C LEU A 55 7.63 11.92 7.51
N VAL A 56 6.85 12.41 8.48
CA VAL A 56 6.86 13.80 8.92
C VAL A 56 7.16 13.85 10.41
N GLY A 57 8.30 14.45 10.76
CA GLY A 57 8.77 14.46 12.14
C GLY A 57 8.82 13.06 12.76
N GLU A 58 8.58 12.95 14.08
CA GLU A 58 8.62 11.67 14.79
C GLU A 58 7.31 10.88 14.69
N ASP A 59 6.16 11.55 14.60
CA ASP A 59 4.84 10.97 14.81
C ASP A 59 3.93 10.99 13.56
N GLY A 60 4.34 11.66 12.48
CA GLY A 60 3.49 11.90 11.33
C GLY A 60 3.85 11.11 10.09
N LEU A 61 2.86 10.91 9.23
CA LEU A 61 2.98 10.34 7.90
C LEU A 61 2.40 11.30 6.86
N LEU A 62 2.80 11.13 5.61
CA LEU A 62 2.26 11.84 4.47
C LEU A 62 1.62 10.84 3.51
N GLU A 63 0.43 11.17 3.02
CA GLU A 63 -0.26 10.47 1.94
C GLU A 63 -0.68 11.48 0.87
N ILE A 64 -0.09 11.38 -0.32
CA ILE A 64 -0.27 12.32 -1.43
C ILE A 64 -1.19 11.75 -2.48
N LYS A 65 -2.11 12.56 -2.95
CA LYS A 65 -2.97 12.25 -4.10
C LYS A 65 -2.98 13.40 -5.08
N CYS A 66 -2.49 13.16 -6.30
CA CYS A 66 -2.56 14.07 -7.43
C CYS A 66 -3.64 13.58 -8.40
N PRO A 67 -4.90 13.96 -8.24
CA PRO A 67 -5.97 13.43 -9.07
C PRO A 67 -5.85 13.91 -10.53
N TYR A 68 -6.05 12.99 -11.47
CA TYR A 68 -6.08 13.32 -12.90
C TYR A 68 -7.23 14.30 -13.25
N SER A 69 -8.32 14.25 -12.50
CA SER A 69 -9.45 15.16 -12.65
C SER A 69 -9.38 16.30 -11.66
N THR A 70 -9.28 17.56 -12.16
CA THR A 70 -9.34 18.78 -11.33
C THR A 70 -10.65 18.85 -10.52
N ASN A 71 -11.76 18.35 -11.06
CA ASN A 71 -13.03 18.31 -10.33
C ASN A 71 -12.94 17.47 -9.04
N VAL A 72 -12.26 16.33 -9.08
CA VAL A 72 -12.02 15.50 -7.89
C VAL A 72 -11.20 16.26 -6.85
N HIS A 73 -10.16 16.97 -7.28
CA HIS A 73 -9.36 17.81 -6.39
C HIS A 73 -10.20 18.92 -5.75
N LEU A 74 -10.96 19.67 -6.55
CA LEU A 74 -11.80 20.77 -6.06
C LEU A 74 -12.92 20.30 -5.10
N GLN A 75 -13.45 19.09 -5.30
CA GLN A 75 -14.40 18.50 -4.35
C GLN A 75 -13.74 18.26 -2.98
N ARG A 76 -12.47 17.82 -2.93
CA ARG A 76 -11.71 17.63 -1.68
C ARG A 76 -11.44 18.97 -1.01
N VAL A 77 -11.01 19.98 -1.77
CA VAL A 77 -10.82 21.34 -1.27
C VAL A 77 -12.12 21.90 -0.66
N ALA A 78 -13.26 21.66 -1.31
CA ALA A 78 -14.56 22.13 -0.84
C ALA A 78 -15.06 21.37 0.41
N ALA A 79 -14.83 20.06 0.47
CA ALA A 79 -15.25 19.21 1.58
C ALA A 79 -14.45 19.48 2.87
N ARG A 80 -13.19 19.87 2.77
CA ARG A 80 -12.26 20.18 3.88
C ARG A 80 -12.11 19.06 4.91
N VAL A 81 -12.24 17.80 4.45
CA VAL A 81 -12.07 16.61 5.28
C VAL A 81 -11.27 15.58 4.50
N VAL A 82 -10.65 14.66 5.23
CA VAL A 82 -9.99 13.50 4.62
C VAL A 82 -11.06 12.63 3.97
N PRO A 83 -10.92 12.26 2.68
CA PRO A 83 -11.89 11.39 2.02
C PRO A 83 -11.90 9.98 2.64
N GLU A 84 -13.09 9.45 2.90
CA GLU A 84 -13.28 8.17 3.57
C GLU A 84 -12.58 7.00 2.86
N GLU A 85 -12.50 7.06 1.53
CA GLU A 85 -11.87 6.02 0.70
C GLU A 85 -10.39 5.81 0.96
N TYR A 86 -9.67 6.80 1.53
CA TYR A 86 -8.23 6.70 1.84
C TYR A 86 -7.94 6.34 3.30
N LYS A 87 -8.92 6.45 4.19
CA LYS A 87 -8.73 6.11 5.62
C LYS A 87 -8.22 4.69 5.85
N PRO A 88 -8.72 3.65 5.14
CA PRO A 88 -8.18 2.30 5.31
C PRO A 88 -6.68 2.20 4.97
N GLN A 89 -6.21 2.89 3.92
CA GLN A 89 -4.80 2.92 3.55
C GLN A 89 -3.96 3.58 4.65
N MET A 90 -4.41 4.74 5.16
CA MET A 90 -3.72 5.47 6.21
C MET A 90 -3.71 4.71 7.55
N LEU A 91 -4.79 4.00 7.89
CA LEU A 91 -4.81 3.12 9.07
C LEU A 91 -3.74 2.01 8.97
N VAL A 92 -3.62 1.37 7.81
CA VAL A 92 -2.59 0.35 7.58
C VAL A 92 -1.18 0.95 7.71
N GLN A 93 -0.95 2.15 7.17
CA GLN A 93 0.34 2.84 7.31
C GLN A 93 0.68 3.12 8.78
N LEU A 94 -0.29 3.61 9.57
CA LEU A 94 -0.12 3.86 11.01
C LEU A 94 0.15 2.57 11.79
N LEU A 95 -0.57 1.49 11.49
CA LEU A 95 -0.34 0.18 12.11
C LEU A 95 1.07 -0.36 11.82
N CYS A 96 1.59 -0.17 10.62
CA CYS A 96 2.93 -0.63 10.25
C CYS A 96 4.05 0.22 10.85
N THR A 97 3.82 1.51 11.07
CA THR A 97 4.85 2.45 11.49
C THR A 97 4.82 2.78 12.99
N GLY A 98 3.68 2.55 13.65
CA GLY A 98 3.45 2.98 15.03
C GLY A 98 3.32 4.49 15.19
N ARG A 99 3.20 5.24 14.08
CA ARG A 99 3.01 6.70 14.10
C ARG A 99 1.57 7.06 14.45
N LYS A 100 1.29 8.34 14.70
CA LYS A 100 0.05 8.78 15.34
C LYS A 100 -0.95 9.42 14.38
N TRP A 101 -0.46 10.06 13.32
CA TRP A 101 -1.30 10.81 12.39
C TRP A 101 -0.77 10.73 10.95
N VAL A 102 -1.64 11.04 10.01
CA VAL A 102 -1.32 11.15 8.57
C VAL A 102 -1.85 12.47 8.05
N ASP A 103 -1.01 13.27 7.41
CA ASP A 103 -1.47 14.39 6.60
C ASP A 103 -1.82 13.87 5.19
N PHE A 104 -3.11 13.91 4.90
CA PHE A 104 -3.62 13.66 3.56
C PHE A 104 -3.45 14.92 2.73
N VAL A 105 -2.76 14.80 1.60
CA VAL A 105 -2.52 15.87 0.64
C VAL A 105 -3.26 15.59 -0.65
N SER A 106 -4.01 16.58 -1.15
CA SER A 106 -4.50 16.58 -2.51
C SER A 106 -3.89 17.77 -3.27
N TYR A 107 -3.29 17.51 -4.44
CA TYR A 107 -2.56 18.51 -5.20
C TYR A 107 -2.96 18.53 -6.67
N ASP A 108 -3.15 19.73 -7.23
CA ASP A 108 -3.39 19.94 -8.66
C ASP A 108 -2.57 21.13 -9.19
N PRO A 109 -1.47 20.88 -9.92
CA PRO A 109 -0.59 21.93 -10.42
C PRO A 109 -1.24 22.87 -11.44
N ARG A 110 -2.35 22.46 -12.05
CA ARG A 110 -3.04 23.22 -13.12
C ARG A 110 -3.76 24.46 -12.61
N LEU A 111 -4.05 24.53 -11.31
CA LEU A 111 -4.69 25.70 -10.72
C LEU A 111 -3.72 26.88 -10.65
N SER A 112 -4.09 28.04 -11.19
CA SER A 112 -3.23 29.22 -11.32
C SER A 112 -3.99 30.52 -11.12
N GLY A 113 -3.28 31.63 -11.02
CA GLY A 113 -3.86 32.96 -10.80
C GLY A 113 -4.68 33.02 -9.52
N ALA A 114 -5.92 33.43 -9.59
CA ALA A 114 -6.83 33.50 -8.44
C ALA A 114 -7.12 32.15 -7.77
N TRP A 115 -6.88 31.04 -8.47
CA TRP A 115 -7.09 29.68 -7.97
C TRP A 115 -5.82 29.04 -7.38
N SER A 116 -4.66 29.73 -7.45
CA SER A 116 -3.39 29.20 -6.89
C SER A 116 -3.49 28.75 -5.44
N PRO A 117 -4.24 29.42 -4.53
CA PRO A 117 -4.38 28.94 -3.15
C PRO A 117 -5.08 27.60 -3.02
N ALA A 118 -5.82 27.18 -4.05
CA ALA A 118 -6.50 25.91 -4.06
C ALA A 118 -5.66 24.76 -4.67
N LYS A 119 -4.41 25.02 -5.11
CA LYS A 119 -3.52 23.97 -5.63
C LYS A 119 -3.25 22.86 -4.65
N LEU A 120 -3.10 23.21 -3.38
CA LEU A 120 -2.75 22.33 -2.29
C LEU A 120 -3.91 22.29 -1.28
N PHE A 121 -4.32 21.09 -0.94
CA PHE A 121 -5.24 20.82 0.16
C PHE A 121 -4.58 19.84 1.12
N ILE A 122 -4.56 20.17 2.40
CA ILE A 122 -4.01 19.34 3.47
C ILE A 122 -5.10 19.11 4.50
N ALA A 123 -5.27 17.85 4.91
CA ALA A 123 -6.15 17.50 6.01
C ALA A 123 -5.52 16.40 6.87
N ARG A 124 -5.40 16.65 8.17
CA ARG A 124 -4.84 15.68 9.12
C ARG A 124 -5.88 14.64 9.53
N TYR A 125 -5.46 13.39 9.53
CA TYR A 125 -6.17 12.25 10.06
C TYR A 125 -5.45 11.73 11.30
N GLU A 126 -6.12 11.82 12.42
CA GLU A 126 -5.71 11.24 13.70
C GLU A 126 -6.77 10.20 14.09
N PRO A 127 -6.53 8.91 13.84
CA PRO A 127 -7.52 7.89 14.16
C PRO A 127 -7.68 7.69 15.65
N THR A 128 -8.86 7.27 16.04
CA THR A 128 -9.10 6.75 17.37
C THR A 128 -8.47 5.37 17.54
N GLN A 129 -8.24 4.94 18.78
CA GLN A 129 -7.74 3.60 19.06
C GLN A 129 -8.72 2.51 18.57
N ASP A 130 -10.03 2.78 18.59
CA ASP A 130 -11.04 1.84 18.10
C ASP A 130 -10.97 1.67 16.58
N GLU A 131 -10.70 2.73 15.82
CA GLU A 131 -10.47 2.64 14.38
C GLU A 131 -9.23 1.79 14.06
N LEU A 132 -8.12 2.01 14.79
CA LEU A 132 -6.91 1.21 14.65
C LEU A 132 -7.14 -0.26 14.99
N ASN A 133 -7.81 -0.55 16.10
CA ASN A 133 -8.13 -1.91 16.52
C ASN A 133 -8.99 -2.63 15.47
N THR A 134 -10.03 -1.94 14.98
CA THR A 134 -10.94 -2.48 13.96
C THR A 134 -10.18 -2.77 12.66
N ALA A 135 -9.32 -1.85 12.21
CA ALA A 135 -8.51 -2.05 11.03
C ALA A 135 -7.54 -3.25 11.19
N LEU A 136 -6.92 -3.38 12.35
CA LEU A 136 -6.02 -4.49 12.66
C LEU A 136 -6.75 -5.83 12.60
N GLU A 137 -7.90 -5.96 13.26
CA GLU A 137 -8.73 -7.18 13.24
C GLU A 137 -9.16 -7.57 11.81
N GLN A 138 -9.53 -6.58 10.98
CA GLN A 138 -9.88 -6.82 9.59
C GLN A 138 -8.69 -7.33 8.78
N CYS A 139 -7.50 -6.74 8.97
CA CYS A 139 -6.28 -7.18 8.30
C CYS A 139 -5.87 -8.59 8.72
N GLU A 140 -5.90 -8.91 10.01
CA GLU A 140 -5.60 -10.25 10.52
C GLU A 140 -6.57 -11.31 9.98
N THR A 141 -7.87 -10.99 9.96
CA THR A 141 -8.90 -11.86 9.38
C THR A 141 -8.63 -12.13 7.90
N PHE A 142 -8.35 -11.09 7.14
CA PHE A 142 -8.01 -11.21 5.72
C PHE A 142 -6.77 -12.07 5.50
N LEU A 143 -5.70 -11.85 6.25
CA LEU A 143 -4.46 -12.62 6.14
C LEU A 143 -4.68 -14.10 6.50
N ALA A 144 -5.50 -14.39 7.51
CA ALA A 144 -5.86 -15.76 7.85
C ALA A 144 -6.63 -16.47 6.72
N GLU A 145 -7.55 -15.76 6.06
CA GLU A 145 -8.23 -16.30 4.87
C GLU A 145 -7.28 -16.54 3.70
N VAL A 146 -6.38 -15.58 3.41
CA VAL A 146 -5.35 -15.71 2.37
C VAL A 146 -4.49 -16.93 2.64
N LYS A 147 -4.00 -17.09 3.87
CA LYS A 147 -3.20 -18.26 4.28
C LYS A 147 -3.96 -19.56 4.07
N THR A 148 -5.22 -19.62 4.48
CA THR A 148 -6.05 -20.81 4.32
C THR A 148 -6.20 -21.20 2.84
N ARG A 149 -6.47 -20.22 1.97
CA ARG A 149 -6.60 -20.45 0.52
C ARG A 149 -5.27 -20.86 -0.12
N PHE A 150 -4.18 -20.22 0.29
CA PHE A 150 -2.83 -20.55 -0.18
C PHE A 150 -2.44 -21.97 0.20
N ASP A 151 -2.66 -22.38 1.47
CA ASP A 151 -2.36 -23.72 1.96
C ASP A 151 -3.20 -24.80 1.22
N ALA A 152 -4.47 -24.49 0.92
CA ALA A 152 -5.32 -25.38 0.14
C ALA A 152 -4.81 -25.56 -1.29
N LEU A 153 -4.42 -24.46 -1.95
CA LEU A 153 -3.84 -24.49 -3.29
C LEU A 153 -2.51 -25.25 -3.32
N ALA A 154 -1.62 -24.96 -2.37
CA ALA A 154 -0.33 -25.65 -2.26
C ALA A 154 -0.51 -27.15 -2.12
N ARG A 155 -1.44 -27.60 -1.28
CA ARG A 155 -1.77 -29.03 -1.13
C ARG A 155 -2.31 -29.65 -2.42
N ALA A 156 -3.16 -28.96 -3.16
CA ALA A 156 -3.69 -29.43 -4.43
C ALA A 156 -2.58 -29.61 -5.47
N VAL A 157 -1.71 -28.59 -5.61
CA VAL A 157 -0.59 -28.62 -6.56
C VAL A 157 0.45 -29.69 -6.21
N ILE A 158 0.75 -29.87 -4.91
CA ILE A 158 1.69 -30.92 -4.45
C ILE A 158 1.10 -32.32 -4.70
N LYS A 159 -0.21 -32.51 -4.47
CA LYS A 159 -0.88 -33.79 -4.76
C LYS A 159 -0.90 -34.12 -6.25
N GLU A 160 -1.08 -33.16 -7.12
CA GLU A 160 -1.02 -33.36 -8.57
C GLU A 160 0.39 -33.66 -9.08
N LYS A 161 1.42 -33.17 -8.40
CA LYS A 161 2.84 -33.44 -8.72
C LYS A 161 3.40 -34.69 -8.03
N ALA A 162 2.68 -35.26 -7.07
CA ALA A 162 3.06 -36.58 -6.52
C ALA A 162 3.00 -37.59 -7.66
N PRO A 163 4.11 -38.21 -8.07
CA PRO A 163 4.10 -39.18 -9.16
C PRO A 163 3.12 -40.29 -8.79
N GLN A 164 2.14 -40.53 -9.64
CA GLN A 164 1.40 -41.79 -9.65
C GLN A 164 2.43 -42.90 -9.58
N PRO A 165 2.33 -43.89 -8.68
CA PRO A 165 3.29 -44.98 -8.63
C PRO A 165 3.28 -45.70 -9.96
N ASN A 166 4.19 -45.32 -10.83
CA ASN A 166 4.39 -45.97 -12.11
C ASN A 166 5.19 -47.25 -11.82
N PHE A 167 4.52 -48.36 -11.68
CA PHE A 167 5.10 -49.66 -11.45
C PHE A 167 5.96 -50.18 -12.63
N ALA A 168 6.31 -49.36 -13.57
CA ALA A 168 7.18 -49.71 -14.67
C ALA A 168 8.11 -48.55 -15.04
N ARG A 169 9.24 -48.41 -14.35
CA ARG A 169 10.55 -47.99 -14.84
C ARG A 169 11.46 -47.58 -13.70
N THR A 170 12.30 -48.47 -13.25
CA THR A 170 13.52 -48.15 -12.51
C THR A 170 14.40 -47.23 -13.37
N ARG A 171 14.55 -45.98 -12.98
CA ARG A 171 15.68 -45.11 -13.34
C ARG A 171 16.34 -44.64 -12.05
N PRO A 172 17.68 -44.72 -11.94
CA PRO A 172 18.41 -44.19 -10.79
C PRO A 172 18.46 -42.68 -10.85
N GLY A 173 18.02 -42.02 -9.77
CA GLY A 173 18.06 -40.60 -9.62
C GLY A 173 16.80 -40.10 -8.89
N ALA A 174 16.69 -40.37 -7.57
CA ALA A 174 15.63 -39.81 -6.75
C ALA A 174 15.80 -38.28 -6.62
N PRO A 175 14.72 -37.48 -6.72
CA PRO A 175 14.79 -36.07 -6.44
C PRO A 175 15.06 -35.84 -4.95
N ASN A 176 15.94 -34.91 -4.70
CA ASN A 176 16.50 -34.47 -3.44
C ASN A 176 15.41 -34.22 -2.37
N GLU A 177 15.46 -34.95 -1.26
CA GLU A 177 14.58 -34.83 -0.09
C GLU A 177 14.59 -33.43 0.59
N ALA A 178 15.49 -32.54 0.18
CA ALA A 178 15.57 -31.18 0.68
C ALA A 178 14.34 -30.32 0.34
N TRP A 179 13.59 -30.66 -0.73
CA TRP A 179 12.38 -29.94 -1.15
C TRP A 179 11.18 -30.21 -0.25
N VAL A 180 11.07 -31.43 0.25
CA VAL A 180 9.94 -31.87 1.09
C VAL A 180 10.05 -31.28 2.50
N LYS A 181 11.27 -31.05 3.01
CA LYS A 181 11.51 -30.49 4.33
C LYS A 181 11.29 -28.97 4.42
N ALA A 182 11.39 -28.24 3.31
CA ALA A 182 11.23 -26.78 3.29
C ALA A 182 9.76 -26.32 3.38
N TYR A 183 8.79 -27.20 3.13
CA TYR A 183 7.36 -26.86 3.10
C TYR A 183 6.50 -27.69 4.05
N ALA A 184 7.09 -28.43 4.96
CA ALA A 184 6.39 -29.27 5.93
C ALA A 184 6.56 -28.82 7.40
N GLN A 185 6.99 -27.56 7.61
CA GLN A 185 7.01 -26.89 8.93
C GLN A 185 6.02 -25.75 8.96
#